data_2f7d75591c88f3e16553838ba6559371
#
_entry.id   2f7d75591c88f3e16553838ba6559371
#
_cell.length_a   1.000
_cell.length_b   1.000
_cell.length_c   1.000
_cell.angle_alpha   90.00
_cell.angle_beta   90.00
_cell.angle_gamma   90.00
#
_symmetry.space_group_name_H-M   'P 1'
#
loop_
_entity.id
_entity.type
_entity.pdbx_description
1 polymer ?
#
loop_
_entity_poly.entity_id
_entity_poly.type
_entity_poly.pdbx_seq_one_letter_code
_entity_poly.pdbx_strand_id
1 'polypeptide(L)'
;MDMDLLAAKVSELAGFVWNGLLLYLLVGTGIIFTIRTRFIQVRKFGAGFRRLFGSVNLNGEKAGKEGMSSFQAVATSIAAQVGTGNITGCATAMISGGPGAIFWMWLAAFFGMATSYGEAVLAQTFKTKDETGHVIGGPVYYIRQAFKGTFGKILAGFFALAIIFALGFTGNMVQSNAISNAFQEALGIPTWIVGVVLAVVAAFIFLGGVTRIAAVTEKLVPVMACFYLVGGLVMLIANITNLPYAFALIFEGAFNPQAILGGAVGIGVREAMRYGVARGLFSNEAGMGSTPHAHAMAKVEKPQDQGVVAMVCVFIDTFVVLTITALVMITSGALNVGDMAANPAAENMAQVAFSTVFGSFGNFYVAICLLFFAFSTIIGWYFFGEQNVKYLFGVKAVKVYACIAVVCVALGAVLEAPLVWNLSDLFNALMVFPNLLALLALSGLVAKAARGGDALRK
;
A
#
# COMPACT_ATOMS: atom_id res chain seq x y z
N MET A 1 -15.12 28.73 -1.65
CA MET A 1 -14.39 28.26 -0.46
C MET A 1 -12.95 28.18 -0.89
N ASP A 2 -12.07 28.84 -0.20
CA ASP A 2 -10.66 28.91 -0.54
C ASP A 2 -10.08 27.49 -0.48
N MET A 3 -9.51 27.00 -1.58
CA MET A 3 -9.00 25.63 -1.67
C MET A 3 -7.83 25.41 -0.71
N ASP A 4 -7.02 26.45 -0.50
CA ASP A 4 -5.91 26.41 0.45
C ASP A 4 -6.39 26.26 1.90
N LEU A 5 -7.47 26.96 2.27
CA LEU A 5 -8.10 26.84 3.58
C LEU A 5 -8.69 25.44 3.80
N LEU A 6 -9.30 24.87 2.76
CA LEU A 6 -9.81 23.50 2.81
C LEU A 6 -8.69 22.48 2.99
N ALA A 7 -7.62 22.60 2.20
CA ALA A 7 -6.45 21.72 2.28
C ALA A 7 -5.79 21.79 3.66
N ALA A 8 -5.66 22.99 4.23
CA ALA A 8 -5.11 23.20 5.57
C ALA A 8 -5.97 22.53 6.66
N LYS A 9 -7.30 22.69 6.63
CA LYS A 9 -8.19 22.04 7.60
C LYS A 9 -8.20 20.51 7.48
N VAL A 10 -8.17 19.99 6.26
CA VAL A 10 -8.07 18.54 6.03
C VAL A 10 -6.75 17.99 6.55
N SER A 11 -5.65 18.72 6.31
CA SER A 11 -4.32 18.37 6.82
C SER A 11 -4.26 18.37 8.36
N GLU A 12 -4.86 19.37 9.01
CA GLU A 12 -4.95 19.46 10.46
C GLU A 12 -5.72 18.26 11.06
N LEU A 13 -6.88 17.94 10.47
CA LEU A 13 -7.72 16.83 10.91
C LEU A 13 -7.02 15.47 10.69
N ALA A 14 -6.43 15.26 9.52
CA ALA A 14 -5.63 14.06 9.24
C ALA A 14 -4.46 13.94 10.23
N GLY A 15 -3.74 15.04 10.46
CA GLY A 15 -2.65 15.10 11.42
C GLY A 15 -3.09 14.77 12.86
N PHE A 16 -4.24 15.27 13.30
CA PHE A 16 -4.80 14.95 14.62
C PHE A 16 -5.07 13.45 14.78
N VAL A 17 -5.69 12.82 13.78
CA VAL A 17 -6.02 11.38 13.83
C VAL A 17 -4.75 10.52 13.77
N TRP A 18 -3.82 10.84 12.88
CA TRP A 18 -2.56 10.09 12.74
C TRP A 18 -1.63 10.26 13.94
N ASN A 19 -1.47 11.46 14.47
CA ASN A 19 -0.55 11.75 15.57
C ASN A 19 -1.07 11.30 16.95
N GLY A 20 -2.38 11.15 17.07
CA GLY A 20 -3.01 10.76 18.33
C GLY A 20 -2.97 9.25 18.57
N LEU A 21 -4.09 8.60 18.30
CA LEU A 21 -4.30 7.20 18.66
C LEU A 21 -3.83 6.20 17.59
N LEU A 22 -3.93 6.56 16.31
CA LEU A 22 -3.83 5.60 15.20
C LEU A 22 -2.44 4.99 15.07
N LEU A 23 -1.39 5.78 15.18
CA LEU A 23 -0.01 5.33 15.12
C LEU A 23 0.28 4.24 16.17
N TYR A 24 -0.11 4.51 17.42
CA TYR A 24 0.11 3.57 18.52
C TYR A 24 -0.77 2.33 18.40
N LEU A 25 -2.00 2.50 17.93
CA LEU A 25 -2.93 1.37 17.71
C LEU A 25 -2.41 0.42 16.63
N LEU A 26 -1.87 0.95 15.54
CA LEU A 26 -1.29 0.16 14.45
C LEU A 26 -0.06 -0.64 14.89
N VAL A 27 0.93 0.06 15.44
CA VAL A 27 2.16 -0.58 15.92
C VAL A 27 1.84 -1.54 17.06
N GLY A 28 0.98 -1.15 18.01
CA GLY A 28 0.53 -1.99 19.11
C GLY A 28 -0.18 -3.25 18.63
N THR A 29 -1.06 -3.15 17.64
CA THR A 29 -1.70 -4.31 17.02
C THR A 29 -0.66 -5.25 16.40
N GLY A 30 0.30 -4.73 15.67
CA GLY A 30 1.39 -5.53 15.08
C GLY A 30 2.22 -6.26 16.14
N ILE A 31 2.54 -5.60 17.25
CA ILE A 31 3.25 -6.21 18.38
C ILE A 31 2.41 -7.33 19.01
N ILE A 32 1.12 -7.06 19.28
CA ILE A 32 0.20 -8.06 19.86
C ILE A 32 0.11 -9.28 18.94
N PHE A 33 -0.05 -9.08 17.63
CA PHE A 33 -0.09 -10.18 16.67
C PHE A 33 1.23 -10.95 16.62
N THR A 34 2.36 -10.26 16.62
CA THR A 34 3.69 -10.85 16.66
C THR A 34 3.86 -11.79 17.87
N ILE A 35 3.49 -11.31 19.06
CA ILE A 35 3.58 -12.09 20.30
C ILE A 35 2.57 -13.27 20.29
N ARG A 36 1.30 -13.00 19.97
CA ARG A 36 0.24 -14.03 19.96
C ARG A 36 0.46 -15.12 18.94
N THR A 37 1.02 -14.79 17.78
CA THR A 37 1.36 -15.76 16.74
C THR A 37 2.75 -16.36 16.91
N ARG A 38 3.46 -16.02 18.00
CA ARG A 38 4.82 -16.47 18.31
C ARG A 38 5.82 -16.18 17.19
N PHE A 39 5.88 -14.91 16.77
CA PHE A 39 6.78 -14.43 15.71
C PHE A 39 6.59 -15.20 14.39
N ILE A 40 5.34 -15.25 13.92
CA ILE A 40 4.98 -15.99 12.69
C ILE A 40 5.80 -15.51 11.48
N GLN A 41 6.08 -14.21 11.40
CA GLN A 41 6.86 -13.57 10.34
C GLN A 41 8.33 -14.08 10.29
N VAL A 42 8.84 -14.64 11.37
CA VAL A 42 10.16 -15.27 11.39
C VAL A 42 10.02 -16.78 11.16
N ARG A 43 9.17 -17.45 11.96
CA ARG A 43 9.05 -18.92 11.97
C ARG A 43 8.52 -19.50 10.66
N LYS A 44 7.62 -18.79 9.99
CA LYS A 44 6.94 -19.27 8.77
C LYS A 44 7.30 -18.46 7.52
N PHE A 45 8.29 -17.57 7.61
CA PHE A 45 8.74 -16.76 6.46
C PHE A 45 9.16 -17.62 5.28
N GLY A 46 10.03 -18.61 5.50
CA GLY A 46 10.48 -19.51 4.45
C GLY A 46 9.36 -20.35 3.83
N ALA A 47 8.32 -20.70 4.61
CA ALA A 47 7.14 -21.38 4.08
C ALA A 47 6.32 -20.45 3.17
N GLY A 48 6.13 -19.18 3.58
CA GLY A 48 5.45 -18.16 2.76
C GLY A 48 6.21 -17.89 1.47
N PHE A 49 7.52 -17.68 1.57
CA PHE A 49 8.40 -17.47 0.42
C PHE A 49 8.35 -18.64 -0.58
N ARG A 50 8.45 -19.87 -0.08
CA ARG A 50 8.36 -21.07 -0.93
C ARG A 50 6.98 -21.21 -1.59
N ARG A 51 5.88 -20.86 -0.88
CA ARG A 51 4.55 -20.87 -1.48
C ARG A 51 4.40 -19.81 -2.56
N LEU A 52 4.90 -18.61 -2.31
CA LEU A 52 4.82 -17.51 -3.28
C LEU A 52 5.60 -17.85 -4.55
N PHE A 53 6.87 -18.26 -4.42
CA PHE A 53 7.76 -18.48 -5.57
C PHE A 53 7.77 -19.93 -6.08
N GLY A 54 7.44 -20.92 -5.25
CA GLY A 54 7.38 -22.32 -5.64
C GLY A 54 6.09 -22.70 -6.38
N SER A 55 5.05 -21.89 -6.26
CA SER A 55 3.81 -22.00 -7.01
C SER A 55 3.72 -21.01 -8.19
N VAL A 56 4.83 -20.39 -8.58
CA VAL A 56 4.92 -19.59 -9.81
C VAL A 56 4.82 -20.53 -11.01
N ASN A 57 3.66 -21.12 -11.17
CA ASN A 57 3.20 -21.56 -12.47
C ASN A 57 2.66 -20.29 -13.13
N LEU A 58 3.38 -19.72 -14.08
CA LEU A 58 2.92 -18.61 -14.93
C LEU A 58 1.58 -18.93 -15.62
N ASN A 59 1.19 -20.18 -15.58
CA ASN A 59 -0.10 -20.70 -16.05
C ASN A 59 -1.09 -21.03 -14.93
N GLY A 60 -0.87 -20.58 -13.68
CA GLY A 60 -1.67 -20.76 -12.47
C GLY A 60 -2.76 -21.84 -12.53
N GLU A 61 -3.07 -22.51 -11.42
CA GLU A 61 -4.32 -23.27 -11.33
C GLU A 61 -5.44 -22.31 -11.72
N LYS A 62 -6.12 -22.60 -12.82
CA LYS A 62 -7.25 -21.78 -13.29
C LYS A 62 -8.23 -21.66 -12.14
N ALA A 63 -8.35 -20.47 -11.56
CA ALA A 63 -9.46 -20.14 -10.70
C ALA A 63 -10.71 -20.49 -11.50
N GLY A 64 -11.62 -21.26 -10.93
CA GLY A 64 -12.94 -21.42 -11.53
C GLY A 64 -13.58 -20.03 -11.68
N LYS A 65 -14.70 -19.93 -12.41
CA LYS A 65 -15.42 -18.65 -12.64
C LYS A 65 -15.80 -17.88 -11.38
N GLU A 66 -15.54 -18.43 -10.19
CA GLU A 66 -16.04 -17.97 -8.89
C GLU A 66 -15.02 -17.17 -8.03
N GLY A 67 -13.71 -17.20 -8.36
CA GLY A 67 -12.68 -16.55 -7.52
C GLY A 67 -11.39 -16.29 -8.27
N MET A 68 -10.28 -16.12 -7.52
CA MET A 68 -8.92 -15.95 -8.05
C MET A 68 -8.05 -17.17 -7.72
N SER A 69 -7.05 -17.47 -8.56
CA SER A 69 -5.98 -18.38 -8.16
C SER A 69 -5.20 -17.72 -6.99
N SER A 70 -4.45 -18.53 -6.22
CA SER A 70 -3.62 -17.98 -5.15
C SER A 70 -2.62 -16.95 -5.70
N PHE A 71 -2.04 -17.21 -6.88
CA PHE A 71 -1.12 -16.27 -7.53
C PHE A 71 -1.81 -14.98 -8.00
N GLN A 72 -3.01 -15.06 -8.58
CA GLN A 72 -3.79 -13.88 -8.97
C GLN A 72 -4.17 -13.01 -7.78
N ALA A 73 -4.56 -13.62 -6.67
CA ALA A 73 -4.87 -12.90 -5.43
C ALA A 73 -3.62 -12.20 -4.85
N VAL A 74 -2.47 -12.87 -4.91
CA VAL A 74 -1.18 -12.28 -4.52
C VAL A 74 -0.77 -11.15 -5.45
N ALA A 75 -0.86 -11.37 -6.76
CA ALA A 75 -0.54 -10.33 -7.73
C ALA A 75 -1.46 -9.11 -7.56
N THR A 76 -2.75 -9.31 -7.29
CA THR A 76 -3.69 -8.21 -7.00
C THR A 76 -3.33 -7.49 -5.69
N SER A 77 -2.89 -8.21 -4.66
CA SER A 77 -2.43 -7.62 -3.39
C SER A 77 -1.14 -6.81 -3.59
N ILE A 78 -0.13 -7.38 -4.26
CA ILE A 78 1.13 -6.68 -4.57
C ILE A 78 0.88 -5.48 -5.49
N ALA A 79 -0.01 -5.60 -6.48
CA ALA A 79 -0.41 -4.49 -7.35
C ALA A 79 -0.97 -3.31 -6.56
N ALA A 80 -1.73 -3.58 -5.49
CA ALA A 80 -2.27 -2.55 -4.62
C ALA A 80 -1.19 -1.93 -3.72
N GLN A 81 -0.29 -2.75 -3.16
CA GLN A 81 0.75 -2.33 -2.23
C GLN A 81 1.87 -1.54 -2.92
N VAL A 82 2.40 -2.08 -4.04
CA VAL A 82 3.53 -1.45 -4.74
C VAL A 82 3.03 -0.35 -5.68
N GLY A 83 3.02 0.87 -5.17
CA GLY A 83 2.49 2.05 -5.84
C GLY A 83 3.33 3.30 -5.61
N THR A 84 2.67 4.47 -5.59
CA THR A 84 3.33 5.75 -5.28
C THR A 84 3.96 5.76 -3.89
N GLY A 85 3.45 4.95 -2.95
CA GLY A 85 4.00 4.82 -1.60
C GLY A 85 5.48 4.44 -1.59
N ASN A 86 5.89 3.53 -2.50
CA ASN A 86 7.27 3.06 -2.60
C ASN A 86 8.23 4.09 -3.20
N ILE A 87 7.76 5.05 -3.95
CA ILE A 87 8.58 6.07 -4.63
C ILE A 87 8.36 7.43 -3.97
N THR A 88 7.23 8.08 -4.23
CA THR A 88 6.90 9.40 -3.70
C THR A 88 6.68 9.38 -2.18
N GLY A 89 6.02 8.34 -1.65
CA GLY A 89 5.82 8.15 -0.21
C GLY A 89 7.14 7.97 0.55
N CYS A 90 8.07 7.22 -0.03
CA CYS A 90 9.42 7.06 0.51
C CYS A 90 10.18 8.39 0.55
N ALA A 91 10.15 9.16 -0.54
CA ALA A 91 10.74 10.50 -0.61
C ALA A 91 10.12 11.45 0.42
N THR A 92 8.77 11.48 0.51
CA THR A 92 8.03 12.28 1.50
C THR A 92 8.47 11.96 2.94
N ALA A 93 8.64 10.65 3.25
CA ALA A 93 9.08 10.25 4.58
C ALA A 93 10.50 10.74 4.90
N MET A 94 11.42 10.66 3.94
CA MET A 94 12.79 11.14 4.13
C MET A 94 12.90 12.66 4.20
N ILE A 95 12.11 13.39 3.40
CA ILE A 95 12.08 14.87 3.47
C ILE A 95 11.49 15.35 4.80
N SER A 96 10.39 14.75 5.25
CA SER A 96 9.65 15.20 6.43
C SER A 96 10.16 14.61 7.75
N GLY A 97 10.71 13.40 7.72
CA GLY A 97 11.19 12.67 8.89
C GLY A 97 12.69 12.40 8.91
N GLY A 98 13.42 12.86 7.90
CA GLY A 98 14.84 12.54 7.72
C GLY A 98 15.07 11.10 7.24
N PRO A 99 16.32 10.73 6.91
CA PRO A 99 16.66 9.38 6.43
C PRO A 99 16.33 8.28 7.45
N GLY A 100 16.30 8.61 8.74
CA GLY A 100 15.90 7.70 9.82
C GLY A 100 14.45 7.21 9.74
N ALA A 101 13.58 7.89 9.00
CA ALA A 101 12.20 7.43 8.76
C ALA A 101 12.17 6.03 8.11
N ILE A 102 13.19 5.68 7.31
CA ILE A 102 13.30 4.37 6.67
C ILE A 102 13.45 3.23 7.70
N PHE A 103 14.22 3.44 8.75
CA PHE A 103 14.32 2.48 9.85
C PHE A 103 12.95 2.22 10.51
N TRP A 104 12.18 3.25 10.75
CA TRP A 104 10.85 3.15 11.33
C TRP A 104 9.85 2.51 10.37
N MET A 105 10.01 2.69 9.05
CA MET A 105 9.27 1.92 8.04
C MET A 105 9.55 0.42 8.14
N TRP A 106 10.83 0.03 8.25
CA TRP A 106 11.21 -1.38 8.41
C TRP A 106 10.62 -1.99 9.68
N LEU A 107 10.70 -1.26 10.79
CA LEU A 107 10.17 -1.72 12.07
C LEU A 107 8.65 -1.89 12.02
N ALA A 108 7.95 -0.92 11.45
CA ALA A 108 6.50 -0.99 11.25
C ALA A 108 6.10 -2.15 10.34
N ALA A 109 6.84 -2.35 9.24
CA ALA A 109 6.60 -3.47 8.32
C ALA A 109 6.87 -4.83 8.98
N PHE A 110 7.91 -4.96 9.79
CA PHE A 110 8.19 -6.19 10.53
C PHE A 110 7.01 -6.61 11.41
N PHE A 111 6.44 -5.68 12.17
CA PHE A 111 5.23 -5.94 12.96
C PHE A 111 3.98 -6.06 12.08
N GLY A 112 3.90 -5.28 11.02
CA GLY A 112 2.85 -5.31 10.03
C GLY A 112 2.71 -6.65 9.31
N MET A 113 3.81 -7.37 9.09
CA MET A 113 3.77 -8.73 8.52
C MET A 113 2.90 -9.67 9.35
N ALA A 114 2.97 -9.62 10.67
CA ALA A 114 2.12 -10.43 11.54
C ALA A 114 0.65 -9.97 11.50
N THR A 115 0.41 -8.67 11.37
CA THR A 115 -0.94 -8.11 11.20
C THR A 115 -1.55 -8.59 9.87
N SER A 116 -0.82 -8.44 8.77
CA SER A 116 -1.27 -8.87 7.44
C SER A 116 -1.52 -10.39 7.35
N TYR A 117 -0.69 -11.21 8.05
CA TYR A 117 -1.00 -12.61 8.24
C TYR A 117 -2.38 -12.81 8.86
N GLY A 118 -2.68 -12.08 9.95
CA GLY A 118 -3.96 -12.17 10.65
C GLY A 118 -5.13 -11.72 9.78
N GLU A 119 -4.99 -10.62 9.06
CA GLU A 119 -5.98 -10.09 8.13
C GLU A 119 -6.34 -11.12 7.06
N ALA A 120 -5.35 -11.72 6.41
CA ALA A 120 -5.57 -12.71 5.37
C ALA A 120 -6.19 -14.01 5.91
N VAL A 121 -5.78 -14.46 7.10
CA VAL A 121 -6.40 -15.62 7.78
C VAL A 121 -7.88 -15.37 8.07
N LEU A 122 -8.22 -14.20 8.62
CA LEU A 122 -9.60 -13.85 8.93
C LEU A 122 -10.44 -13.67 7.66
N ALA A 123 -9.88 -13.04 6.63
CA ALA A 123 -10.56 -12.87 5.35
C ALA A 123 -10.89 -14.21 4.68
N GLN A 124 -9.97 -15.16 4.71
CA GLN A 124 -10.19 -16.52 4.21
C GLN A 124 -11.20 -17.31 5.06
N THR A 125 -11.21 -17.10 6.37
CA THR A 125 -12.08 -17.80 7.29
C THR A 125 -13.53 -17.37 7.15
N PHE A 126 -13.77 -16.07 6.94
CA PHE A 126 -15.10 -15.47 6.93
C PHE A 126 -15.58 -15.04 5.54
N LYS A 127 -14.90 -15.47 4.48
CA LYS A 127 -15.38 -15.25 3.12
C LYS A 127 -16.70 -15.95 2.84
N THR A 128 -17.47 -15.39 1.91
CA THR A 128 -18.77 -15.91 1.49
C THR A 128 -18.92 -15.80 -0.03
N LYS A 129 -20.11 -16.05 -0.55
CA LYS A 129 -20.43 -15.85 -1.97
C LYS A 129 -21.51 -14.80 -2.12
N ASP A 130 -21.44 -14.03 -3.19
CA ASP A 130 -22.49 -13.08 -3.58
C ASP A 130 -23.66 -13.80 -4.27
N GLU A 131 -24.68 -13.03 -4.67
CA GLU A 131 -25.89 -13.55 -5.35
C GLU A 131 -25.57 -14.20 -6.71
N THR A 132 -24.42 -13.91 -7.29
CA THR A 132 -23.96 -14.46 -8.57
C THR A 132 -23.03 -15.68 -8.40
N GLY A 133 -22.77 -16.10 -7.16
CA GLY A 133 -21.92 -17.23 -6.83
C GLY A 133 -20.43 -16.91 -6.76
N HIS A 134 -20.03 -15.63 -6.97
CA HIS A 134 -18.64 -15.22 -6.84
C HIS A 134 -18.23 -15.10 -5.37
N VAL A 135 -16.98 -15.48 -5.09
CA VAL A 135 -16.40 -15.31 -3.75
C VAL A 135 -16.27 -13.83 -3.42
N ILE A 136 -16.72 -13.45 -2.24
CA ILE A 136 -16.57 -12.12 -1.66
C ILE A 136 -16.05 -12.26 -0.23
N GLY A 137 -15.26 -11.29 0.22
CA GLY A 137 -14.69 -11.31 1.55
C GLY A 137 -13.96 -10.01 1.87
N GLY A 138 -13.40 -9.92 3.05
CA GLY A 138 -12.69 -8.75 3.52
C GLY A 138 -13.15 -8.31 4.91
N PRO A 139 -12.73 -7.13 5.39
CA PRO A 139 -12.96 -6.69 6.76
C PRO A 139 -14.42 -6.62 7.17
N VAL A 140 -15.31 -6.18 6.29
CA VAL A 140 -16.75 -6.08 6.63
C VAL A 140 -17.33 -7.40 7.18
N TYR A 141 -16.84 -8.53 6.69
CA TYR A 141 -17.32 -9.85 7.09
C TYR A 141 -16.77 -10.24 8.46
N TYR A 142 -15.47 -10.07 8.72
CA TYR A 142 -14.93 -10.40 10.03
C TYR A 142 -15.20 -9.33 11.10
N ILE A 143 -15.43 -8.05 10.74
CA ILE A 143 -15.93 -7.02 11.66
C ILE A 143 -17.31 -7.44 12.22
N ARG A 144 -18.19 -7.94 11.36
CA ARG A 144 -19.52 -8.46 11.79
C ARG A 144 -19.43 -9.71 12.64
N GLN A 145 -18.36 -10.49 12.51
CA GLN A 145 -18.12 -11.65 13.39
C GLN A 145 -17.51 -11.24 14.73
N ALA A 146 -16.64 -10.23 14.72
CA ALA A 146 -16.05 -9.67 15.94
C ALA A 146 -17.11 -9.00 16.83
N PHE A 147 -18.01 -8.25 16.21
CA PHE A 147 -19.03 -7.45 16.88
C PHE A 147 -20.43 -7.82 16.36
N LYS A 148 -21.17 -8.55 17.18
CA LYS A 148 -22.52 -8.99 16.84
C LYS A 148 -23.55 -7.85 16.99
N GLY A 149 -24.69 -8.01 16.32
CA GLY A 149 -25.82 -7.08 16.43
C GLY A 149 -25.64 -5.78 15.62
N THR A 150 -26.32 -4.72 16.07
CA THR A 150 -26.37 -3.44 15.37
C THR A 150 -25.02 -2.73 15.32
N PHE A 151 -24.26 -2.79 16.41
CA PHE A 151 -22.94 -2.17 16.47
C PHE A 151 -22.00 -2.71 15.39
N GLY A 152 -21.92 -4.05 15.22
CA GLY A 152 -21.10 -4.66 14.18
C GLY A 152 -21.56 -4.30 12.76
N LYS A 153 -22.87 -4.12 12.54
CA LYS A 153 -23.40 -3.66 11.24
C LYS A 153 -22.99 -2.22 10.95
N ILE A 154 -23.10 -1.32 11.91
CA ILE A 154 -22.71 0.07 11.78
C ILE A 154 -21.20 0.19 11.52
N LEU A 155 -20.39 -0.52 12.31
CA LEU A 155 -18.93 -0.49 12.19
C LEU A 155 -18.46 -1.05 10.84
N ALA A 156 -19.06 -2.14 10.35
CA ALA A 156 -18.76 -2.70 9.02
C ALA A 156 -19.21 -1.75 7.90
N GLY A 157 -20.38 -1.11 8.03
CA GLY A 157 -20.85 -0.10 7.09
C GLY A 157 -19.95 1.13 7.05
N PHE A 158 -19.50 1.60 8.20
CA PHE A 158 -18.55 2.70 8.29
C PHE A 158 -17.21 2.35 7.62
N PHE A 159 -16.65 1.16 7.89
CA PHE A 159 -15.45 0.68 7.19
C PHE A 159 -15.65 0.65 5.67
N ALA A 160 -16.79 0.10 5.21
CA ALA A 160 -17.08 -0.02 3.79
C ALA A 160 -17.16 1.34 3.09
N LEU A 161 -17.80 2.33 3.72
CA LEU A 161 -17.81 3.70 3.19
C LEU A 161 -16.41 4.32 3.20
N ALA A 162 -15.67 4.17 4.31
CA ALA A 162 -14.34 4.74 4.44
C ALA A 162 -13.38 4.21 3.36
N ILE A 163 -13.35 2.90 3.08
CA ILE A 163 -12.47 2.32 2.07
C ILE A 163 -12.87 2.70 0.64
N ILE A 164 -14.15 2.88 0.35
CA ILE A 164 -14.60 3.38 -0.96
C ILE A 164 -14.04 4.78 -1.21
N PHE A 165 -14.11 5.66 -0.22
CA PHE A 165 -13.54 7.00 -0.33
C PHE A 165 -12.02 6.99 -0.29
N ALA A 166 -11.40 6.23 0.63
CA ALA A 166 -9.95 6.19 0.83
C ALA A 166 -9.20 5.65 -0.38
N LEU A 167 -9.61 4.51 -0.90
CA LEU A 167 -8.90 3.80 -1.96
C LEU A 167 -9.62 3.95 -3.31
N GLY A 168 -10.93 3.75 -3.33
CA GLY A 168 -11.71 3.79 -4.55
C GLY A 168 -11.74 5.14 -5.25
N PHE A 169 -11.69 6.23 -4.47
CA PHE A 169 -11.74 7.60 -5.00
C PHE A 169 -10.43 8.35 -4.74
N THR A 170 -10.20 8.83 -3.52
CA THR A 170 -9.06 9.73 -3.23
C THR A 170 -7.70 9.06 -3.42
N GLY A 171 -7.57 7.80 -3.05
CA GLY A 171 -6.35 7.04 -3.28
C GLY A 171 -6.04 6.88 -4.78
N ASN A 172 -7.03 6.57 -5.59
CA ASN A 172 -6.86 6.52 -7.05
C ASN A 172 -6.49 7.88 -7.65
N MET A 173 -6.97 8.99 -7.05
CA MET A 173 -6.54 10.34 -7.44
C MET A 173 -5.05 10.57 -7.13
N VAL A 174 -4.55 10.12 -5.98
CA VAL A 174 -3.11 10.19 -5.63
C VAL A 174 -2.25 9.47 -6.66
N GLN A 175 -2.65 8.26 -7.04
CA GLN A 175 -1.90 7.45 -8.01
C GLN A 175 -1.88 8.13 -9.39
N SER A 176 -3.03 8.59 -9.86
CA SER A 176 -3.14 9.29 -11.15
C SER A 176 -2.36 10.60 -11.17
N ASN A 177 -2.38 11.37 -10.06
CA ASN A 177 -1.62 12.60 -9.90
C ASN A 177 -0.12 12.35 -10.05
N ALA A 178 0.41 11.36 -9.34
CA ALA A 178 1.83 11.04 -9.39
C ALA A 178 2.29 10.61 -10.79
N ILE A 179 1.50 9.79 -11.50
CA ILE A 179 1.81 9.41 -12.89
C ILE A 179 1.85 10.65 -13.77
N SER A 180 0.82 11.50 -13.67
CA SER A 180 0.67 12.66 -14.55
C SER A 180 1.80 13.66 -14.35
N ASN A 181 2.18 13.95 -13.10
CA ASN A 181 3.29 14.84 -12.78
C ASN A 181 4.62 14.28 -13.27
N ALA A 182 4.86 12.96 -13.13
CA ALA A 182 6.08 12.33 -13.61
C ALA A 182 6.22 12.39 -15.13
N PHE A 183 5.14 12.22 -15.89
CA PHE A 183 5.14 12.36 -17.35
C PHE A 183 5.27 13.83 -17.80
N GLN A 184 4.70 14.75 -17.06
CA GLN A 184 4.88 16.18 -17.31
C GLN A 184 6.35 16.57 -17.13
N GLU A 185 6.99 16.14 -16.04
CA GLU A 185 8.41 16.40 -15.78
C GLU A 185 9.33 15.74 -16.82
N ALA A 186 9.03 14.49 -17.19
CA ALA A 186 9.91 13.72 -18.09
C ALA A 186 9.77 14.12 -19.56
N LEU A 187 8.56 14.42 -20.02
CA LEU A 187 8.24 14.57 -21.45
C LEU A 187 7.51 15.89 -21.80
N GLY A 188 7.19 16.73 -20.80
CA GLY A 188 6.42 17.96 -21.01
C GLY A 188 4.95 17.70 -21.39
N ILE A 189 4.42 16.49 -21.20
CA ILE A 189 3.04 16.16 -21.56
C ILE A 189 2.10 16.79 -20.52
N PRO A 190 1.10 17.60 -20.93
CA PRO A 190 0.13 18.18 -20.00
C PRO A 190 -0.57 17.10 -19.16
N THR A 191 -0.71 17.33 -17.86
CA THR A 191 -1.26 16.35 -16.90
C THR A 191 -2.66 15.87 -17.27
N TRP A 192 -3.51 16.75 -17.81
CA TRP A 192 -4.86 16.39 -18.24
C TRP A 192 -4.88 15.33 -19.35
N ILE A 193 -3.91 15.37 -20.30
CA ILE A 193 -3.80 14.37 -21.37
C ILE A 193 -3.49 13.00 -20.77
N VAL A 194 -2.51 12.94 -19.85
CA VAL A 194 -2.18 11.71 -19.14
C VAL A 194 -3.38 11.20 -18.35
N GLY A 195 -4.08 12.09 -17.64
CA GLY A 195 -5.30 11.75 -16.89
C GLY A 195 -6.40 11.15 -17.75
N VAL A 196 -6.66 11.69 -18.92
CA VAL A 196 -7.65 11.14 -19.87
C VAL A 196 -7.24 9.76 -20.35
N VAL A 197 -5.98 9.57 -20.73
CA VAL A 197 -5.47 8.26 -21.15
C VAL A 197 -5.61 7.22 -20.05
N LEU A 198 -5.20 7.57 -18.82
CA LEU A 198 -5.33 6.69 -17.66
C LEU A 198 -6.80 6.34 -17.39
N ALA A 199 -7.69 7.32 -17.45
CA ALA A 199 -9.13 7.11 -17.25
C ALA A 199 -9.75 6.17 -18.30
N VAL A 200 -9.38 6.32 -19.58
CA VAL A 200 -9.85 5.44 -20.65
C VAL A 200 -9.37 3.99 -20.44
N VAL A 201 -8.08 3.81 -20.12
CA VAL A 201 -7.53 2.47 -19.86
C VAL A 201 -8.14 1.85 -18.60
N ALA A 202 -8.31 2.66 -17.53
CA ALA A 202 -8.97 2.23 -16.31
C ALA A 202 -10.43 1.82 -16.55
N ALA A 203 -11.19 2.60 -17.33
CA ALA A 203 -12.56 2.27 -17.69
C ALA A 203 -12.66 0.92 -18.39
N PHE A 204 -11.76 0.66 -19.37
CA PHE A 204 -11.70 -0.63 -20.05
C PHE A 204 -11.46 -1.79 -19.09
N ILE A 205 -10.59 -1.63 -18.09
CA ILE A 205 -10.27 -2.68 -17.11
C ILE A 205 -11.43 -2.85 -16.12
N PHE A 206 -11.95 -1.76 -15.56
CA PHE A 206 -13.00 -1.79 -14.54
C PHE A 206 -14.30 -2.40 -15.06
N LEU A 207 -14.71 -2.04 -16.27
CA LEU A 207 -15.91 -2.61 -16.88
C LEU A 207 -15.78 -4.10 -17.22
N GLY A 208 -14.56 -4.63 -17.23
CA GLY A 208 -14.30 -6.07 -17.40
C GLY A 208 -14.42 -6.89 -16.11
N GLY A 209 -14.62 -6.22 -14.97
CA GLY A 209 -14.81 -6.85 -13.66
C GLY A 209 -13.60 -7.62 -13.13
N VAL A 210 -13.83 -8.38 -12.06
CA VAL A 210 -12.80 -9.09 -11.28
C VAL A 210 -11.89 -9.98 -12.13
N THR A 211 -12.43 -10.65 -13.12
CA THR A 211 -11.65 -11.56 -14.01
C THR A 211 -10.62 -10.79 -14.82
N ARG A 212 -10.98 -9.63 -15.35
CA ARG A 212 -10.05 -8.78 -16.12
C ARG A 212 -9.02 -8.13 -15.20
N ILE A 213 -9.44 -7.67 -14.04
CA ILE A 213 -8.55 -7.14 -13.01
C ILE A 213 -7.48 -8.16 -12.65
N ALA A 214 -7.87 -9.39 -12.30
CA ALA A 214 -6.96 -10.48 -11.98
C ALA A 214 -5.99 -10.82 -13.13
N ALA A 215 -6.48 -10.86 -14.35
CA ALA A 215 -5.66 -11.18 -15.53
C ALA A 215 -4.64 -10.08 -15.86
N VAL A 216 -4.97 -8.82 -15.61
CA VAL A 216 -4.06 -7.67 -15.81
C VAL A 216 -3.00 -7.65 -14.71
N THR A 217 -3.39 -7.74 -13.44
CA THR A 217 -2.44 -7.68 -12.31
C THR A 217 -1.47 -8.85 -12.32
N GLU A 218 -1.92 -10.06 -12.69
CA GLU A 218 -1.09 -11.27 -12.81
C GLU A 218 0.10 -11.08 -13.77
N LYS A 219 -0.10 -10.34 -14.86
CA LYS A 219 0.94 -10.07 -15.86
C LYS A 219 1.75 -8.82 -15.54
N LEU A 220 1.09 -7.78 -15.05
CA LEU A 220 1.68 -6.49 -14.80
C LEU A 220 2.70 -6.54 -13.65
N VAL A 221 2.37 -7.23 -12.55
CA VAL A 221 3.18 -7.25 -11.34
C VAL A 221 4.58 -7.83 -11.54
N PRO A 222 4.77 -8.99 -12.18
CA PRO A 222 6.12 -9.49 -12.45
C PRO A 222 6.94 -8.55 -13.35
N VAL A 223 6.30 -7.96 -14.38
CA VAL A 223 6.97 -7.04 -15.31
C VAL A 223 7.43 -5.78 -14.59
N MET A 224 6.54 -5.15 -13.82
CA MET A 224 6.88 -3.92 -13.09
C MET A 224 7.97 -4.16 -12.05
N ALA A 225 7.89 -5.29 -11.32
CA ALA A 225 8.88 -5.63 -10.32
C ALA A 225 10.27 -5.86 -10.94
N CYS A 226 10.36 -6.67 -12.01
CA CYS A 226 11.62 -6.88 -12.72
C CYS A 226 12.20 -5.58 -13.28
N PHE A 227 11.36 -4.77 -13.93
CA PHE A 227 11.80 -3.51 -14.52
C PHE A 227 12.39 -2.57 -13.47
N TYR A 228 11.68 -2.38 -12.34
CA TYR A 228 12.14 -1.50 -11.27
C TYR A 228 13.38 -2.04 -10.54
N LEU A 229 13.39 -3.33 -10.20
CA LEU A 229 14.50 -3.95 -9.48
C LEU A 229 15.80 -3.90 -10.30
N VAL A 230 15.73 -4.15 -11.60
CA VAL A 230 16.92 -4.08 -12.47
C VAL A 230 17.50 -2.67 -12.48
N GLY A 231 16.69 -1.64 -12.71
CA GLY A 231 17.19 -0.26 -12.69
C GLY A 231 17.68 0.19 -11.31
N GLY A 232 16.97 -0.17 -10.25
CA GLY A 232 17.39 0.09 -8.87
C GLY A 232 18.73 -0.57 -8.52
N LEU A 233 18.95 -1.83 -8.94
CA LEU A 233 20.22 -2.52 -8.75
C LEU A 233 21.36 -1.85 -9.55
N VAL A 234 21.11 -1.44 -10.78
CA VAL A 234 22.11 -0.68 -11.57
C VAL A 234 22.51 0.60 -10.84
N MET A 235 21.53 1.35 -10.30
CA MET A 235 21.80 2.55 -9.50
C MET A 235 22.65 2.26 -8.26
N LEU A 236 22.33 1.20 -7.52
CA LEU A 236 23.07 0.81 -6.32
C LEU A 236 24.48 0.33 -6.63
N ILE A 237 24.68 -0.40 -7.74
CA ILE A 237 26.01 -0.85 -8.19
C ILE A 237 26.85 0.37 -8.61
N ALA A 238 26.26 1.31 -9.33
CA ALA A 238 26.96 2.55 -9.74
C ALA A 238 27.38 3.41 -8.54
N ASN A 239 26.62 3.36 -7.44
CA ASN A 239 26.88 4.13 -6.22
C ASN A 239 27.29 3.24 -5.03
N ILE A 240 27.88 2.08 -5.29
CA ILE A 240 28.15 1.06 -4.27
C ILE A 240 29.02 1.55 -3.11
N THR A 241 29.93 2.47 -3.37
CA THR A 241 30.80 3.09 -2.36
C THR A 241 30.05 3.92 -1.33
N ASN A 242 28.85 4.42 -1.68
CA ASN A 242 28.01 5.25 -0.80
C ASN A 242 27.04 4.39 0.03
N LEU A 243 26.93 3.09 -0.20
CA LEU A 243 26.02 2.22 0.53
C LEU A 243 26.28 2.21 2.06
N PRO A 244 27.52 2.07 2.55
CA PRO A 244 27.78 2.10 3.99
C PRO A 244 27.33 3.42 4.63
N TYR A 245 27.58 4.54 3.94
CA TYR A 245 27.13 5.86 4.39
C TYR A 245 25.60 5.96 4.42
N ALA A 246 24.91 5.43 3.41
CA ALA A 246 23.44 5.44 3.38
C ALA A 246 22.83 4.66 4.55
N PHE A 247 23.37 3.47 4.86
CA PHE A 247 22.92 2.72 6.04
C PHE A 247 23.24 3.46 7.36
N ALA A 248 24.42 4.07 7.47
CA ALA A 248 24.76 4.89 8.65
C ALA A 248 23.73 6.01 8.85
N LEU A 249 23.39 6.75 7.79
CA LEU A 249 22.38 7.80 7.84
C LEU A 249 21.00 7.29 8.28
N ILE A 250 20.57 6.12 7.81
CA ILE A 250 19.28 5.52 8.19
C ILE A 250 19.28 5.15 9.68
N PHE A 251 20.31 4.44 10.16
CA PHE A 251 20.35 3.99 11.55
C PHE A 251 20.59 5.14 12.53
N GLU A 252 21.52 6.03 12.23
CA GLU A 252 21.84 7.17 13.07
C GLU A 252 20.68 8.17 13.09
N GLY A 253 20.09 8.46 11.92
CA GLY A 253 18.93 9.32 11.77
C GLY A 253 17.66 8.80 12.45
N ALA A 254 17.56 7.51 12.69
CA ALA A 254 16.42 6.93 13.40
C ALA A 254 16.39 7.33 14.88
N PHE A 255 17.54 7.48 15.52
CA PHE A 255 17.68 7.71 16.97
C PHE A 255 18.27 9.06 17.31
N ASN A 256 19.01 9.68 16.40
CA ASN A 256 19.63 10.99 16.59
C ASN A 256 19.58 11.84 15.29
N PRO A 257 18.36 12.16 14.79
CA PRO A 257 18.22 12.88 13.53
C PRO A 257 18.87 14.27 13.57
N GLN A 258 18.91 14.92 14.73
CA GLN A 258 19.53 16.25 14.89
C GLN A 258 21.05 16.24 14.67
N ALA A 259 21.73 15.14 14.97
CA ALA A 259 23.17 15.01 14.70
C ALA A 259 23.48 14.97 13.20
N ILE A 260 22.55 14.44 12.39
CA ILE A 260 22.69 14.29 10.94
C ILE A 260 22.23 15.54 10.20
N LEU A 261 21.05 16.06 10.59
CA LEU A 261 20.37 17.14 9.87
C LEU A 261 20.78 18.55 10.37
N GLY A 262 21.59 18.63 11.44
CA GLY A 262 21.85 19.89 12.14
C GLY A 262 20.68 20.34 13.00
N GLY A 263 20.96 20.93 14.14
CA GLY A 263 19.93 21.33 15.12
C GLY A 263 18.91 22.37 14.66
N ALA A 264 19.13 22.98 13.49
CA ALA A 264 18.26 24.01 12.92
C ALA A 264 17.01 23.45 12.21
N VAL A 265 16.99 22.14 11.85
CA VAL A 265 15.93 21.58 11.01
C VAL A 265 14.69 21.15 11.80
N GLY A 266 14.76 21.07 13.14
CA GLY A 266 13.61 20.75 13.98
C GLY A 266 13.04 19.33 13.84
N ILE A 267 13.65 18.46 13.03
CA ILE A 267 13.24 17.06 12.87
C ILE A 267 13.78 16.26 14.05
N GLY A 268 12.86 15.69 14.85
CA GLY A 268 13.19 14.84 15.98
C GLY A 268 12.89 13.37 15.70
N VAL A 269 13.22 12.49 16.64
CA VAL A 269 12.91 11.05 16.58
C VAL A 269 11.41 10.81 16.40
N ARG A 270 10.57 11.66 16.98
CA ARG A 270 9.11 11.58 16.86
C ARG A 270 8.64 11.77 15.41
N GLU A 271 9.19 12.75 14.71
CA GLU A 271 8.88 13.01 13.30
C GLU A 271 9.38 11.89 12.41
N ALA A 272 10.61 11.41 12.62
CA ALA A 272 11.14 10.25 11.90
C ALA A 272 10.24 9.01 12.07
N MET A 273 9.83 8.69 13.30
CA MET A 273 8.92 7.60 13.60
C MET A 273 7.54 7.80 12.96
N ARG A 274 6.97 8.99 13.11
CA ARG A 274 5.63 9.32 12.58
C ARG A 274 5.57 9.15 11.07
N TYR A 275 6.47 9.82 10.36
CA TYR A 275 6.47 9.77 8.89
C TYR A 275 6.89 8.39 8.38
N GLY A 276 7.83 7.74 9.06
CA GLY A 276 8.22 6.37 8.73
C GLY A 276 7.05 5.40 8.84
N VAL A 277 6.34 5.38 9.96
CA VAL A 277 5.20 4.48 10.17
C VAL A 277 4.03 4.83 9.24
N ALA A 278 3.66 6.12 9.13
CA ALA A 278 2.51 6.52 8.31
C ALA A 278 2.73 6.23 6.82
N ARG A 279 3.89 6.58 6.27
CA ARG A 279 4.20 6.35 4.84
C ARG A 279 4.53 4.87 4.56
N GLY A 280 5.17 4.17 5.50
CA GLY A 280 5.36 2.72 5.41
C GLY A 280 4.03 1.97 5.34
N LEU A 281 3.08 2.34 6.19
CA LEU A 281 1.73 1.76 6.18
C LEU A 281 0.98 2.05 4.88
N PHE A 282 1.03 3.29 4.40
CA PHE A 282 0.42 3.67 3.12
C PHE A 282 0.95 2.81 1.96
N SER A 283 2.22 2.40 2.01
CA SER A 283 2.84 1.53 1.02
C SER A 283 2.41 0.07 1.18
N ASN A 284 2.69 -0.54 2.33
CA ASN A 284 2.50 -1.98 2.52
C ASN A 284 1.10 -2.41 2.96
N GLU A 285 0.23 -1.46 3.30
CA GLU A 285 -1.18 -1.64 3.66
C GLU A 285 -1.45 -2.57 4.86
N ALA A 286 -0.44 -2.95 5.65
CA ALA A 286 -0.61 -3.87 6.76
C ALA A 286 -1.45 -3.27 7.90
N GLY A 287 -2.57 -3.88 8.22
CA GLY A 287 -3.52 -3.37 9.22
C GLY A 287 -4.52 -2.34 8.70
N MET A 288 -4.46 -2.00 7.41
CA MET A 288 -5.43 -1.09 6.79
C MET A 288 -6.78 -1.76 6.47
N GLY A 289 -6.79 -3.09 6.32
CA GLY A 289 -7.99 -3.81 5.91
C GLY A 289 -8.24 -3.81 4.40
N SER A 290 -7.31 -3.38 3.59
CA SER A 290 -7.43 -3.29 2.14
C SER A 290 -7.12 -4.62 1.45
N THR A 291 -5.90 -5.14 1.61
CA THR A 291 -5.43 -6.39 0.99
C THR A 291 -6.23 -7.65 1.37
N PRO A 292 -6.90 -7.75 2.53
CA PRO A 292 -7.80 -8.86 2.83
C PRO A 292 -8.85 -9.15 1.76
N HIS A 293 -9.28 -8.15 0.99
CA HIS A 293 -10.22 -8.37 -0.11
C HIS A 293 -9.65 -9.24 -1.21
N ALA A 294 -8.38 -9.04 -1.61
CA ALA A 294 -7.71 -9.90 -2.58
C ALA A 294 -7.42 -11.28 -1.99
N HIS A 295 -6.92 -11.31 -0.75
CA HIS A 295 -6.60 -12.57 -0.08
C HIS A 295 -7.82 -13.45 0.16
N ALA A 296 -9.02 -12.89 0.38
CA ALA A 296 -10.26 -13.65 0.50
C ALA A 296 -10.61 -14.41 -0.78
N MET A 297 -10.31 -13.84 -1.96
CA MET A 297 -10.64 -14.42 -3.26
C MET A 297 -9.79 -15.66 -3.59
N ALA A 298 -8.66 -15.84 -2.93
CA ALA A 298 -7.74 -16.94 -3.21
C ALA A 298 -8.37 -18.31 -2.89
N LYS A 299 -8.17 -19.25 -3.82
CA LYS A 299 -8.51 -20.66 -3.61
C LYS A 299 -7.33 -21.35 -2.92
N VAL A 300 -7.46 -21.60 -1.62
CA VAL A 300 -6.47 -22.29 -0.80
C VAL A 300 -7.12 -23.34 0.07
N GLU A 301 -6.35 -24.37 0.48
CA GLU A 301 -6.87 -25.43 1.34
C GLU A 301 -7.11 -24.97 2.77
N LYS A 302 -6.19 -24.15 3.30
CA LYS A 302 -6.25 -23.63 4.67
C LYS A 302 -6.07 -22.13 4.70
N PRO A 303 -6.82 -21.39 5.54
CA PRO A 303 -6.65 -19.95 5.70
C PRO A 303 -5.21 -19.50 6.00
N GLN A 304 -4.46 -20.29 6.79
CA GLN A 304 -3.07 -20.03 7.13
C GLN A 304 -2.14 -19.97 5.91
N ASP A 305 -2.48 -20.71 4.86
CA ASP A 305 -1.70 -20.78 3.64
C ASP A 305 -1.69 -19.43 2.92
N GLN A 306 -2.82 -18.72 2.94
CA GLN A 306 -2.89 -17.37 2.40
C GLN A 306 -2.28 -16.35 3.38
N GLY A 307 -2.39 -16.57 4.70
CA GLY A 307 -1.75 -15.73 5.70
C GLY A 307 -0.23 -15.64 5.55
N VAL A 308 0.45 -16.79 5.36
CA VAL A 308 1.92 -16.77 5.19
C VAL A 308 2.35 -16.10 3.89
N VAL A 309 1.53 -16.11 2.87
CA VAL A 309 1.81 -15.40 1.61
C VAL A 309 1.61 -13.90 1.79
N ALA A 310 0.53 -13.48 2.46
CA ALA A 310 0.26 -12.05 2.73
C ALA A 310 1.41 -11.37 3.46
N MET A 311 2.02 -12.02 4.46
CA MET A 311 3.18 -11.43 5.14
C MET A 311 4.41 -11.28 4.24
N VAL A 312 4.60 -12.16 3.24
CA VAL A 312 5.69 -12.03 2.26
C VAL A 312 5.44 -10.87 1.31
N CYS A 313 4.18 -10.57 0.97
CA CYS A 313 3.84 -9.38 0.17
C CYS A 313 4.29 -8.09 0.88
N VAL A 314 4.04 -7.94 2.19
CA VAL A 314 4.54 -6.81 2.99
C VAL A 314 6.07 -6.74 2.98
N PHE A 315 6.74 -7.89 3.07
CA PHE A 315 8.20 -7.96 3.00
C PHE A 315 8.72 -7.46 1.64
N ILE A 316 8.13 -7.92 0.54
CA ILE A 316 8.53 -7.50 -0.81
C ILE A 316 8.34 -6.00 -0.99
N ASP A 317 7.18 -5.47 -0.57
CA ASP A 317 6.89 -4.05 -0.67
C ASP A 317 7.94 -3.19 0.05
N THR A 318 8.15 -3.44 1.34
CA THR A 318 8.92 -2.52 2.18
C THR A 318 10.40 -2.89 2.25
N PHE A 319 10.75 -4.16 2.50
CA PHE A 319 12.16 -4.55 2.66
C PHE A 319 12.91 -4.69 1.33
N VAL A 320 12.18 -4.90 0.22
CA VAL A 320 12.81 -4.99 -1.10
C VAL A 320 12.60 -3.69 -1.88
N VAL A 321 11.39 -3.39 -2.32
CA VAL A 321 11.11 -2.29 -3.26
C VAL A 321 11.40 -0.94 -2.62
N LEU A 322 10.79 -0.64 -1.48
CA LEU A 322 10.95 0.64 -0.79
C LEU A 322 12.38 0.86 -0.31
N THR A 323 13.05 -0.19 0.18
CA THR A 323 14.46 -0.09 0.60
C THR A 323 15.38 0.25 -0.56
N ILE A 324 15.19 -0.37 -1.73
CA ILE A 324 15.95 -0.01 -2.94
C ILE A 324 15.72 1.45 -3.30
N THR A 325 14.48 1.92 -3.26
CA THR A 325 14.14 3.33 -3.53
C THR A 325 14.88 4.27 -2.58
N ALA A 326 14.80 4.02 -1.27
CA ALA A 326 15.47 4.84 -0.26
C ALA A 326 16.98 4.88 -0.45
N LEU A 327 17.61 3.70 -0.66
CA LEU A 327 19.04 3.61 -0.88
C LEU A 327 19.46 4.33 -2.16
N VAL A 328 18.69 4.22 -3.25
CA VAL A 328 18.97 4.94 -4.50
C VAL A 328 18.95 6.45 -4.28
N MET A 329 17.93 6.98 -3.60
CA MET A 329 17.81 8.42 -3.32
C MET A 329 18.95 8.94 -2.43
N ILE A 330 19.38 8.16 -1.44
CA ILE A 330 20.46 8.54 -0.53
C ILE A 330 21.84 8.41 -1.23
N THR A 331 22.12 7.26 -1.84
CA THR A 331 23.45 6.99 -2.42
C THR A 331 23.76 7.84 -3.65
N SER A 332 22.74 8.26 -4.39
CA SER A 332 22.89 9.17 -5.53
C SER A 332 23.13 10.64 -5.14
N GLY A 333 22.92 10.99 -3.86
CA GLY A 333 22.98 12.38 -3.38
C GLY A 333 21.73 13.21 -3.71
N ALA A 334 20.65 12.59 -4.23
CA ALA A 334 19.40 13.29 -4.49
C ALA A 334 18.74 13.79 -3.19
N LEU A 335 18.91 13.06 -2.08
CA LEU A 335 18.52 13.52 -0.74
C LEU A 335 19.66 14.38 -0.17
N ASN A 336 19.44 15.68 -0.06
CA ASN A 336 20.37 16.61 0.58
C ASN A 336 20.11 16.66 2.09
N VAL A 337 20.89 15.91 2.86
CA VAL A 337 20.80 15.89 4.34
C VAL A 337 21.37 17.15 4.99
N GLY A 338 22.27 17.87 4.31
CA GLY A 338 22.89 19.10 4.82
C GLY A 338 21.97 20.32 4.73
N ASP A 339 21.06 20.32 3.78
CA ASP A 339 20.05 21.38 3.60
C ASP A 339 18.73 20.74 3.15
N MET A 340 17.88 20.44 4.14
CA MET A 340 16.59 19.79 3.87
C MET A 340 15.64 20.66 3.06
N ALA A 341 15.78 21.98 3.10
CA ALA A 341 14.96 22.91 2.32
C ALA A 341 15.35 22.94 0.83
N ALA A 342 16.59 22.57 0.50
CA ALA A 342 17.06 22.49 -0.87
C ALA A 342 16.72 21.16 -1.58
N ASN A 343 16.03 20.25 -0.92
CA ASN A 343 15.60 19.00 -1.56
C ASN A 343 14.58 19.26 -2.67
N PRO A 344 14.63 18.48 -3.77
CA PRO A 344 13.55 18.51 -4.75
C PRO A 344 12.23 18.10 -4.12
N ALA A 345 11.11 18.47 -4.74
CA ALA A 345 9.81 17.99 -4.34
C ALA A 345 9.78 16.44 -4.28
N ALA A 346 9.02 15.89 -3.34
CA ALA A 346 8.99 14.44 -3.10
C ALA A 346 8.62 13.63 -4.36
N GLU A 347 7.73 14.17 -5.17
CA GLU A 347 7.30 13.60 -6.44
C GLU A 347 8.41 13.51 -7.49
N ASN A 348 9.42 14.38 -7.43
CA ASN A 348 10.52 14.46 -8.41
C ASN A 348 11.82 13.85 -7.89
N MET A 349 11.93 13.57 -6.59
CA MET A 349 13.20 13.11 -5.99
C MET A 349 13.75 11.84 -6.64
N ALA A 350 12.89 10.87 -6.96
CA ALA A 350 13.32 9.66 -7.64
C ALA A 350 13.85 9.94 -9.06
N GLN A 351 13.20 10.84 -9.79
CA GLN A 351 13.64 11.25 -11.13
C GLN A 351 15.02 11.91 -11.08
N VAL A 352 15.25 12.81 -10.11
CA VAL A 352 16.56 13.40 -9.85
C VAL A 352 17.59 12.32 -9.53
N ALA A 353 17.25 11.38 -8.62
CA ALA A 353 18.15 10.30 -8.23
C ALA A 353 18.58 9.43 -9.42
N PHE A 354 17.62 8.93 -10.19
CA PHE A 354 17.93 8.07 -11.36
C PHE A 354 18.66 8.83 -12.47
N SER A 355 18.43 10.12 -12.60
CA SER A 355 19.12 10.95 -13.60
C SER A 355 20.61 11.15 -13.32
N THR A 356 21.08 10.91 -12.08
CA THR A 356 22.51 10.98 -11.76
C THR A 356 23.36 9.93 -12.49
N VAL A 357 22.77 8.77 -12.80
CA VAL A 357 23.44 7.68 -13.53
C VAL A 357 22.90 7.54 -14.96
N PHE A 358 21.59 7.66 -15.15
CA PHE A 358 20.96 7.45 -16.46
C PHE A 358 20.86 8.73 -17.31
N GLY A 359 21.32 9.88 -16.79
CA GLY A 359 21.16 11.15 -17.47
C GLY A 359 19.69 11.50 -17.73
N SER A 360 19.39 12.12 -18.87
CA SER A 360 18.01 12.49 -19.23
C SER A 360 17.04 11.32 -19.33
N PHE A 361 17.53 10.09 -19.56
CA PHE A 361 16.71 8.89 -19.57
C PHE A 361 16.17 8.55 -18.17
N GLY A 362 16.82 9.00 -17.07
CA GLY A 362 16.39 8.74 -15.69
C GLY A 362 14.98 9.25 -15.41
N ASN A 363 14.63 10.46 -15.87
CA ASN A 363 13.30 11.04 -15.71
C ASN A 363 12.24 10.17 -16.41
N PHE A 364 12.50 9.76 -17.64
CA PHE A 364 11.59 8.89 -18.39
C PHE A 364 11.47 7.51 -17.76
N TYR A 365 12.58 6.92 -17.30
CA TYR A 365 12.60 5.62 -16.64
C TYR A 365 11.70 5.61 -15.40
N VAL A 366 11.82 6.62 -14.54
CA VAL A 366 10.99 6.72 -13.32
C VAL A 366 9.52 6.99 -13.66
N ALA A 367 9.24 7.78 -14.71
CA ALA A 367 7.86 7.99 -15.16
C ALA A 367 7.21 6.66 -15.61
N ILE A 368 7.93 5.78 -16.29
CA ILE A 368 7.46 4.44 -16.66
C ILE A 368 7.32 3.54 -15.41
N CYS A 369 8.24 3.61 -14.45
CA CYS A 369 8.10 2.87 -13.19
C CYS A 369 6.83 3.30 -12.42
N LEU A 370 6.60 4.62 -12.31
CA LEU A 370 5.40 5.17 -11.67
C LEU A 370 4.13 4.78 -12.44
N LEU A 371 4.16 4.77 -13.78
CA LEU A 371 3.04 4.27 -14.57
C LEU A 371 2.70 2.84 -14.18
N PHE A 372 3.67 1.94 -14.12
CA PHE A 372 3.41 0.56 -13.76
C PHE A 372 2.95 0.40 -12.32
N PHE A 373 3.65 1.01 -11.36
CA PHE A 373 3.35 0.91 -9.94
C PHE A 373 2.01 1.55 -9.58
N ALA A 374 1.85 2.83 -9.91
CA ALA A 374 0.66 3.56 -9.53
C ALA A 374 -0.59 3.10 -10.32
N PHE A 375 -0.44 2.71 -11.58
CA PHE A 375 -1.58 2.20 -12.34
C PHE A 375 -2.02 0.81 -11.87
N SER A 376 -1.09 -0.07 -11.48
CA SER A 376 -1.44 -1.34 -10.85
C SER A 376 -2.19 -1.12 -9.53
N THR A 377 -1.78 -0.09 -8.76
CA THR A 377 -2.46 0.29 -7.51
C THR A 377 -3.87 0.83 -7.78
N ILE A 378 -4.07 1.66 -8.82
CA ILE A 378 -5.42 2.09 -9.24
C ILE A 378 -6.33 0.89 -9.46
N ILE A 379 -5.83 -0.15 -10.14
CA ILE A 379 -6.60 -1.37 -10.42
C ILE A 379 -6.92 -2.14 -9.13
N GLY A 380 -5.94 -2.32 -8.25
CA GLY A 380 -6.11 -3.04 -6.99
C GLY A 380 -7.04 -2.30 -6.01
N TRP A 381 -6.87 -1.00 -5.88
CA TRP A 381 -7.70 -0.17 -4.99
C TRP A 381 -9.14 -0.01 -5.50
N TYR A 382 -9.32 0.12 -6.81
CA TYR A 382 -10.65 0.04 -7.41
C TYR A 382 -11.34 -1.27 -7.02
N PHE A 383 -10.65 -2.41 -7.14
CA PHE A 383 -11.19 -3.71 -6.78
C PHE A 383 -11.61 -3.78 -5.30
N PHE A 384 -10.81 -3.22 -4.38
CA PHE A 384 -11.18 -3.20 -2.96
C PHE A 384 -12.42 -2.35 -2.69
N GLY A 385 -12.52 -1.19 -3.33
CA GLY A 385 -13.74 -0.37 -3.30
C GLY A 385 -14.95 -1.10 -3.88
N GLU A 386 -14.80 -1.80 -5.00
CA GLU A 386 -15.86 -2.61 -5.64
C GLU A 386 -16.45 -3.65 -4.70
N GLN A 387 -15.61 -4.36 -3.93
CA GLN A 387 -16.09 -5.35 -2.96
C GLN A 387 -16.96 -4.71 -1.87
N ASN A 388 -16.64 -3.51 -1.45
CA ASN A 388 -17.40 -2.77 -0.44
C ASN A 388 -18.67 -2.12 -1.00
N VAL A 389 -18.66 -1.69 -2.26
CA VAL A 389 -19.86 -1.25 -2.98
C VAL A 389 -20.84 -2.42 -3.13
N LYS A 390 -20.38 -3.62 -3.48
CA LYS A 390 -21.20 -4.83 -3.51
C LYS A 390 -21.82 -5.12 -2.15
N TYR A 391 -21.07 -4.97 -1.08
CA TYR A 391 -21.55 -5.20 0.29
C TYR A 391 -22.66 -4.21 0.71
N LEU A 392 -22.51 -2.92 0.39
CA LEU A 392 -23.45 -1.87 0.79
C LEU A 392 -24.68 -1.75 -0.12
N PHE A 393 -24.47 -1.83 -1.44
CA PHE A 393 -25.43 -1.42 -2.45
C PHE A 393 -25.78 -2.53 -3.46
N GLY A 394 -25.12 -3.69 -3.33
CA GLY A 394 -25.31 -4.81 -4.24
C GLY A 394 -24.56 -4.68 -5.57
N VAL A 395 -24.60 -5.76 -6.37
CA VAL A 395 -23.83 -5.89 -7.62
C VAL A 395 -24.21 -4.82 -8.67
N LYS A 396 -25.47 -4.39 -8.69
CA LYS A 396 -25.97 -3.38 -9.66
C LYS A 396 -25.28 -2.02 -9.54
N ALA A 397 -24.85 -1.65 -8.32
CA ALA A 397 -24.19 -0.37 -8.05
C ALA A 397 -22.73 -0.31 -8.57
N VAL A 398 -22.13 -1.45 -8.89
CA VAL A 398 -20.72 -1.52 -9.35
C VAL A 398 -20.49 -0.70 -10.60
N LYS A 399 -21.44 -0.69 -11.56
CA LYS A 399 -21.29 0.11 -12.79
C LYS A 399 -21.24 1.62 -12.50
N VAL A 400 -22.09 2.10 -11.59
CA VAL A 400 -22.09 3.51 -11.16
C VAL A 400 -20.77 3.85 -10.46
N TYR A 401 -20.33 2.99 -9.55
CA TYR A 401 -19.05 3.14 -8.88
C TYR A 401 -17.88 3.19 -9.88
N ALA A 402 -17.87 2.32 -10.88
CA ALA A 402 -16.84 2.31 -11.91
C ALA A 402 -16.77 3.64 -12.68
N CYS A 403 -17.92 4.21 -13.05
CA CYS A 403 -17.97 5.52 -13.72
C CYS A 403 -17.41 6.63 -12.81
N ILE A 404 -17.80 6.66 -11.52
CA ILE A 404 -17.29 7.66 -10.57
C ILE A 404 -15.78 7.49 -10.37
N ALA A 405 -15.28 6.26 -10.21
CA ALA A 405 -13.86 5.98 -10.03
C ALA A 405 -13.02 6.42 -11.25
N VAL A 406 -13.53 6.21 -12.48
CA VAL A 406 -12.88 6.69 -13.72
C VAL A 406 -12.81 8.22 -13.75
N VAL A 407 -13.87 8.90 -13.34
CA VAL A 407 -13.87 10.38 -13.23
C VAL A 407 -12.86 10.83 -12.17
N CYS A 408 -12.78 10.14 -11.02
CA CYS A 408 -11.77 10.44 -10.00
C CYS A 408 -10.34 10.26 -10.53
N VAL A 409 -10.05 9.22 -11.32
CA VAL A 409 -8.74 9.04 -11.96
C VAL A 409 -8.41 10.23 -12.87
N ALA A 410 -9.36 10.70 -13.69
CA ALA A 410 -9.13 11.85 -14.56
C ALA A 410 -8.92 13.15 -13.76
N LEU A 411 -9.74 13.39 -12.74
CA LEU A 411 -9.64 14.59 -11.88
C LEU A 411 -8.34 14.59 -11.07
N GLY A 412 -7.91 13.43 -10.55
CA GLY A 412 -6.69 13.34 -9.77
C GLY A 412 -5.45 13.80 -10.53
N ALA A 413 -5.41 13.61 -11.84
CA ALA A 413 -4.32 14.04 -12.69
C ALA A 413 -4.14 15.58 -12.75
N VAL A 414 -5.18 16.34 -12.50
CA VAL A 414 -5.19 17.82 -12.65
C VAL A 414 -5.29 18.58 -11.33
N LEU A 415 -5.58 17.86 -10.23
CA LEU A 415 -5.67 18.47 -8.90
C LEU A 415 -4.27 18.65 -8.29
N GLU A 416 -4.19 19.61 -7.36
CA GLU A 416 -2.95 19.86 -6.61
C GLU A 416 -2.61 18.68 -5.69
N ALA A 417 -1.35 18.23 -5.75
CA ALA A 417 -0.87 17.08 -4.99
C ALA A 417 -1.15 17.17 -3.47
N PRO A 418 -0.92 18.31 -2.76
CA PRO A 418 -1.17 18.41 -1.33
C PRO A 418 -2.62 18.13 -0.92
N LEU A 419 -3.59 18.62 -1.69
CA LEU A 419 -5.01 18.38 -1.41
C LEU A 419 -5.35 16.90 -1.55
N VAL A 420 -4.89 16.27 -2.62
CA VAL A 420 -5.21 14.87 -2.94
C VAL A 420 -4.59 13.94 -1.89
N TRP A 421 -3.34 14.19 -1.49
CA TRP A 421 -2.66 13.44 -0.43
C TRP A 421 -3.34 13.61 0.94
N ASN A 422 -3.70 14.83 1.33
CA ASN A 422 -4.35 15.09 2.62
C ASN A 422 -5.73 14.42 2.72
N LEU A 423 -6.52 14.43 1.64
CA LEU A 423 -7.81 13.72 1.59
C LEU A 423 -7.61 12.20 1.72
N SER A 424 -6.64 11.65 1.00
CA SER A 424 -6.33 10.22 1.08
C SER A 424 -5.88 9.83 2.49
N ASP A 425 -4.99 10.60 3.11
CA ASP A 425 -4.53 10.36 4.49
C ASP A 425 -5.69 10.37 5.50
N LEU A 426 -6.62 11.30 5.37
CA LEU A 426 -7.79 11.38 6.26
C LEU A 426 -8.69 10.14 6.13
N PHE A 427 -9.08 9.77 4.91
CA PHE A 427 -9.96 8.62 4.71
C PHE A 427 -9.27 7.30 5.05
N ASN A 428 -7.97 7.18 4.78
CA ASN A 428 -7.17 6.03 5.23
C ASN A 428 -7.20 5.88 6.75
N ALA A 429 -7.04 6.97 7.50
CA ALA A 429 -7.12 6.95 8.95
C ALA A 429 -8.48 6.45 9.46
N LEU A 430 -9.57 6.91 8.82
CA LEU A 430 -10.93 6.48 9.17
C LEU A 430 -11.17 5.00 8.88
N MET A 431 -10.61 4.47 7.79
CA MET A 431 -10.73 3.07 7.40
C MET A 431 -9.99 2.12 8.35
N VAL A 432 -8.80 2.52 8.79
CA VAL A 432 -7.91 1.68 9.61
C VAL A 432 -8.53 1.34 10.97
N PHE A 433 -9.19 2.30 11.60
CA PHE A 433 -9.69 2.16 12.97
C PHE A 433 -10.67 0.97 13.17
N PRO A 434 -11.76 0.81 12.38
CA PRO A 434 -12.67 -0.34 12.52
C PRO A 434 -11.98 -1.67 12.28
N ASN A 435 -11.02 -1.71 11.35
CA ASN A 435 -10.28 -2.91 11.02
C ASN A 435 -9.44 -3.38 12.21
N LEU A 436 -8.66 -2.49 12.82
CA LEU A 436 -7.81 -2.83 13.96
C LEU A 436 -8.61 -3.31 15.17
N LEU A 437 -9.76 -2.70 15.44
CA LEU A 437 -10.67 -3.17 16.51
C LEU A 437 -11.09 -4.63 16.27
N ALA A 438 -11.49 -4.98 15.07
CA ALA A 438 -11.90 -6.33 14.74
C ALA A 438 -10.74 -7.32 14.79
N LEU A 439 -9.55 -6.91 14.32
CA LEU A 439 -8.34 -7.72 14.40
C LEU A 439 -7.99 -8.05 15.85
N LEU A 440 -7.98 -7.06 16.73
CA LEU A 440 -7.70 -7.26 18.16
C LEU A 440 -8.72 -8.20 18.81
N ALA A 441 -10.01 -8.00 18.54
CA ALA A 441 -11.09 -8.85 19.06
C ALA A 441 -10.96 -10.31 18.58
N LEU A 442 -10.54 -10.54 17.33
CA LEU A 442 -10.39 -11.87 16.74
C LEU A 442 -8.96 -12.44 16.82
N SER A 443 -8.04 -11.75 17.49
CA SER A 443 -6.62 -12.15 17.57
C SER A 443 -6.41 -13.55 18.17
N GLY A 444 -7.34 -14.03 19.03
CA GLY A 444 -7.35 -15.39 19.56
C GLY A 444 -7.53 -16.46 18.48
N LEU A 445 -8.41 -16.23 17.49
CA LEU A 445 -8.63 -17.13 16.36
C LEU A 445 -7.37 -17.22 15.48
N VAL A 446 -6.76 -16.07 15.19
CA VAL A 446 -5.50 -16.01 14.42
C VAL A 446 -4.37 -16.73 15.13
N ALA A 447 -4.26 -16.56 16.45
CA ALA A 447 -3.26 -17.28 17.26
C ALA A 447 -3.45 -18.80 17.24
N LYS A 448 -4.67 -19.30 17.23
CA LYS A 448 -4.96 -20.73 17.05
C LYS A 448 -4.53 -21.23 15.67
N ALA A 449 -4.88 -20.49 14.60
CA ALA A 449 -4.50 -20.79 13.24
C ALA A 449 -2.96 -20.84 13.08
N ALA A 450 -2.25 -19.88 13.66
CA ALA A 450 -0.78 -19.82 13.62
C ALA A 450 -0.08 -21.03 14.28
N ARG A 451 -0.78 -21.73 15.17
CA ARG A 451 -0.31 -22.97 15.85
C ARG A 451 -0.69 -24.25 15.11
N GLY A 452 -1.31 -24.16 13.94
CA GLY A 452 -1.73 -25.32 13.17
C GLY A 452 -3.09 -25.91 13.58
N GLY A 453 -3.86 -25.21 14.40
CA GLY A 453 -5.18 -25.66 14.83
C GLY A 453 -6.22 -25.53 13.71
N ASP A 454 -7.00 -26.60 13.47
CA ASP A 454 -8.18 -26.60 12.57
C ASP A 454 -9.38 -25.86 13.19
N ALA A 455 -9.16 -25.06 14.23
CA ALA A 455 -10.18 -24.45 15.07
C ALA A 455 -11.08 -23.40 14.34
N LEU A 456 -10.80 -23.13 13.08
CA LEU A 456 -11.57 -22.20 12.23
C LEU A 456 -12.50 -22.92 11.23
N ARG A 457 -12.42 -24.22 11.13
CA ARG A 457 -13.44 -25.02 10.44
C ARG A 457 -14.54 -25.34 11.45
N LYS A 458 -15.77 -24.83 11.20
CA LYS A 458 -17.01 -25.41 11.72
C LYS A 458 -17.36 -26.62 10.88
#